data_d32582da8078fc16975c8a6acb0f46e5
#
_entry.id   d32582da8078fc16975c8a6acb0f46e5
#
_cell.length_a   1.000
_cell.length_b   1.000
_cell.length_c   1.000
_cell.angle_alpha   90.00
_cell.angle_beta   90.00
_cell.angle_gamma   90.00
#
_symmetry.space_group_name_H-M   'P 1'
#
loop_
_entity.id
_entity.type
_entity.pdbx_description
1 polymer ?
#
loop_
_entity_poly.entity_id
_entity_poly.type
_entity_poly.pdbx_seq_one_letter_code
_entity_poly.pdbx_strand_id
1 'polypeptide(L)'
;AEQAILAGVAVDAVFDSVSVATSYKGKLAELGIIFCSFSEAVREHPELVRKYLGTVVPYRDNYYATLNSAVFSDGSFVYIPPGTRCPMELSTYFRINASNTGQFERTLIVAAEGAYVSYLEGCTAPQRDENQLHAAVVELVALDNATIKYSTVQNWYPGDAEGKGGIYNFVTKRGLCKGRDSKISWTQVETGSAIT
;
A
#
# COMPACT_ATOMS: atom_id res chain seq x y z
N ALA A 1 -16.77 -15.62 8.01
CA ALA A 1 -15.43 -15.89 7.47
C ALA A 1 -14.45 -15.77 8.64
N GLU A 2 -13.83 -16.88 9.06
CA GLU A 2 -12.77 -16.84 10.06
C GLU A 2 -11.60 -16.04 9.47
N GLN A 3 -11.27 -14.93 10.10
CA GLN A 3 -10.03 -14.23 9.82
C GLN A 3 -8.87 -15.17 10.21
N ALA A 4 -8.17 -15.70 9.22
CA ALA A 4 -6.91 -16.39 9.47
C ALA A 4 -5.90 -15.38 10.01
N ILE A 5 -5.77 -15.29 11.33
CA ILE A 5 -4.75 -14.49 11.98
C ILE A 5 -3.41 -15.22 11.75
N LEU A 6 -2.61 -14.71 10.84
CA LEU A 6 -1.24 -15.17 10.67
C LEU A 6 -0.44 -14.79 11.91
N ALA A 7 0.09 -15.78 12.62
CA ALA A 7 0.89 -15.54 13.82
C ALA A 7 2.12 -14.69 13.47
N GLY A 8 2.28 -13.52 14.12
CA GLY A 8 3.43 -12.64 13.93
C GLY A 8 3.35 -11.69 12.73
N VAL A 9 2.20 -11.58 12.07
CA VAL A 9 1.96 -10.63 10.98
C VAL A 9 0.73 -9.79 11.29
N ALA A 10 0.86 -8.46 11.25
CA ALA A 10 -0.29 -7.56 11.30
C ALA A 10 -0.84 -7.37 9.89
N VAL A 11 -2.10 -7.65 9.69
CA VAL A 11 -2.77 -7.62 8.38
C VAL A 11 -3.87 -6.57 8.37
N ASP A 12 -3.89 -5.74 7.33
CA ASP A 12 -5.02 -4.90 6.94
C ASP A 12 -5.63 -5.45 5.65
N ALA A 13 -6.94 -5.63 5.62
CA ALA A 13 -7.65 -6.15 4.45
C ALA A 13 -8.51 -5.05 3.83
N VAL A 14 -8.26 -4.77 2.55
CA VAL A 14 -8.93 -3.73 1.78
C VAL A 14 -9.67 -4.35 0.61
N PHE A 15 -10.99 -4.18 0.57
CA PHE A 15 -11.84 -4.64 -0.51
C PHE A 15 -12.50 -3.45 -1.22
N ASP A 16 -12.35 -3.39 -2.55
CA ASP A 16 -12.90 -2.33 -3.39
C ASP A 16 -12.57 -0.92 -2.85
N SER A 17 -11.30 -0.73 -2.45
CA SER A 17 -10.75 0.51 -1.86
C SER A 17 -11.37 0.92 -0.51
N VAL A 18 -11.85 -0.05 0.28
CA VAL A 18 -12.34 0.18 1.64
C VAL A 18 -11.66 -0.78 2.62
N SER A 19 -11.01 -0.26 3.64
CA SER A 19 -10.45 -1.08 4.72
C SER A 19 -11.57 -1.71 5.55
N VAL A 20 -11.50 -3.02 5.74
CA VAL A 20 -12.53 -3.80 6.46
C VAL A 20 -12.05 -4.33 7.81
N ALA A 21 -10.74 -4.50 7.98
CA ALA A 21 -10.16 -4.99 9.24
C ALA A 21 -8.66 -4.75 9.32
N THR A 22 -8.18 -4.28 10.48
CA THR A 22 -6.75 -4.20 10.81
C THR A 22 -6.47 -5.02 12.06
N SER A 23 -5.59 -6.03 11.98
CA SER A 23 -5.20 -6.86 13.11
C SER A 23 -4.03 -6.25 13.90
N TYR A 24 -3.94 -6.60 15.19
CA TYR A 24 -2.85 -6.15 16.10
C TYR A 24 -2.70 -4.64 16.30
N LYS A 25 -3.68 -3.85 15.89
CA LYS A 25 -3.63 -2.37 15.97
C LYS A 25 -3.28 -1.87 17.37
N GLY A 26 -3.93 -2.41 18.41
CA GLY A 26 -3.66 -2.02 19.82
C GLY A 26 -2.22 -2.28 20.23
N LYS A 27 -1.67 -3.47 19.90
CA LYS A 27 -0.30 -3.83 20.24
C LYS A 27 0.75 -2.96 19.52
N LEU A 28 0.48 -2.55 18.29
CA LEU A 28 1.33 -1.62 17.55
C LEU A 28 1.26 -0.22 18.14
N ALA A 29 0.07 0.23 18.56
CA ALA A 29 -0.16 1.53 19.18
C ALA A 29 0.60 1.70 20.51
N GLU A 30 0.79 0.64 21.30
CA GLU A 30 1.63 0.66 22.52
C GLU A 30 3.08 1.07 22.24
N LEU A 31 3.56 0.83 21.02
CA LEU A 31 4.88 1.22 20.54
C LEU A 31 4.86 2.57 19.80
N GLY A 32 3.72 3.23 19.74
CA GLY A 32 3.50 4.43 18.94
C GLY A 32 3.48 4.20 17.43
N ILE A 33 3.42 2.94 17.00
CA ILE A 33 3.32 2.58 15.57
C ILE A 33 1.90 2.81 15.10
N ILE A 34 1.75 3.54 14.00
CA ILE A 34 0.47 3.74 13.32
C ILE A 34 0.43 2.79 12.13
N PHE A 35 -0.59 1.94 12.09
CA PHE A 35 -0.93 1.10 10.95
C PHE A 35 -2.46 1.10 10.81
N CYS A 36 -2.96 1.81 9.82
CA CYS A 36 -4.38 2.03 9.63
C CYS A 36 -4.73 2.35 8.18
N SER A 37 -6.01 2.47 7.88
CA SER A 37 -6.47 2.97 6.59
C SER A 37 -6.16 4.46 6.40
N PHE A 38 -6.10 4.92 5.15
CA PHE A 38 -5.96 6.36 4.88
C PHE A 38 -7.12 7.18 5.41
N SER A 39 -8.34 6.67 5.32
CA SER A 39 -9.54 7.33 5.88
C SER A 39 -9.41 7.57 7.38
N GLU A 40 -8.85 6.64 8.11
CA GLU A 40 -8.56 6.77 9.53
C GLU A 40 -7.41 7.75 9.76
N ALA A 41 -6.31 7.63 9.01
CA ALA A 41 -5.14 8.50 9.15
C ALA A 41 -5.50 9.98 8.93
N VAL A 42 -6.37 10.28 7.98
CA VAL A 42 -6.85 11.66 7.73
C VAL A 42 -7.59 12.25 8.93
N ARG A 43 -8.33 11.42 9.67
CA ARG A 43 -9.09 11.87 10.85
C ARG A 43 -8.23 11.96 12.10
N GLU A 44 -7.38 10.96 12.34
CA GLU A 44 -6.69 10.79 13.62
C GLU A 44 -5.25 11.33 13.61
N HIS A 45 -4.63 11.41 12.41
CA HIS A 45 -3.23 11.82 12.23
C HIS A 45 -3.08 12.83 11.07
N PRO A 46 -3.93 13.86 10.95
CA PRO A 46 -3.96 14.76 9.78
C PRO A 46 -2.65 15.51 9.55
N GLU A 47 -1.89 15.79 10.60
CA GLU A 47 -0.59 16.47 10.50
C GLU A 47 0.47 15.60 9.82
N LEU A 48 0.49 14.29 10.10
CA LEU A 48 1.41 13.35 9.45
C LEU A 48 1.04 13.17 7.98
N VAL A 49 -0.25 13.02 7.69
CA VAL A 49 -0.74 12.91 6.31
C VAL A 49 -0.35 14.16 5.52
N ARG A 50 -0.63 15.38 6.01
CA ARG A 50 -0.26 16.64 5.34
C ARG A 50 1.24 16.80 5.14
N LYS A 51 2.05 16.28 6.07
CA LYS A 51 3.51 16.39 6.02
C LYS A 51 4.12 15.53 4.92
N TYR A 52 3.57 14.34 4.66
CA TYR A 52 4.23 13.33 3.84
C TYR A 52 3.50 12.97 2.55
N LEU A 53 2.17 13.05 2.51
CA LEU A 53 1.39 12.67 1.33
C LEU A 53 1.75 13.52 0.11
N GLY A 54 2.03 12.87 -1.01
CA GLY A 54 2.36 13.52 -2.26
C GLY A 54 3.76 14.14 -2.31
N THR A 55 4.61 13.88 -1.31
CA THR A 55 5.98 14.40 -1.28
C THR A 55 6.96 13.58 -2.09
N VAL A 56 6.65 12.31 -2.36
CA VAL A 56 7.47 11.39 -3.15
C VAL A 56 6.89 11.15 -4.54
N VAL A 57 5.57 10.99 -4.60
CA VAL A 57 4.80 10.91 -5.86
C VAL A 57 3.80 12.07 -5.89
N PRO A 58 4.20 13.24 -6.41
CA PRO A 58 3.30 14.39 -6.50
C PRO A 58 2.17 14.12 -7.51
N TYR A 59 1.05 14.82 -7.36
CA TYR A 59 -0.13 14.65 -8.22
C TYR A 59 0.15 14.92 -9.72
N ARG A 60 1.25 15.59 -10.05
CA ARG A 60 1.67 15.89 -11.44
C ARG A 60 2.70 14.93 -11.98
N ASP A 61 2.95 13.80 -11.31
CA ASP A 61 4.03 12.89 -11.68
C ASP A 61 3.84 12.24 -13.06
N ASN A 62 2.70 11.60 -13.24
CA ASN A 62 2.28 11.00 -14.50
C ASN A 62 0.74 10.91 -14.54
N TYR A 63 0.19 10.50 -15.70
CA TYR A 63 -1.24 10.42 -15.91
C TYR A 63 -1.98 9.59 -14.84
N TYR A 64 -1.49 8.37 -14.55
CA TYR A 64 -2.14 7.46 -13.60
C TYR A 64 -1.96 7.90 -12.14
N ALA A 65 -0.83 8.50 -11.79
CA ALA A 65 -0.63 9.11 -10.48
C ALA A 65 -1.54 10.33 -10.27
N THR A 66 -1.78 11.11 -11.34
CA THR A 66 -2.76 12.22 -11.33
C THR A 66 -4.16 11.68 -11.12
N LEU A 67 -4.55 10.64 -11.88
CA LEU A 67 -5.86 10.00 -11.74
C LEU A 67 -6.04 9.42 -10.33
N ASN A 68 -5.06 8.66 -9.83
CA ASN A 68 -5.09 8.15 -8.45
C ASN A 68 -5.29 9.30 -7.45
N SER A 69 -4.52 10.37 -7.57
CA SER A 69 -4.61 11.51 -6.64
C SER A 69 -5.98 12.20 -6.63
N ALA A 70 -6.71 12.13 -7.74
CA ALA A 70 -8.04 12.72 -7.86
C ALA A 70 -9.15 11.84 -7.29
N VAL A 71 -8.98 10.50 -7.32
CA VAL A 71 -10.09 9.56 -7.06
C VAL A 71 -9.81 8.50 -6.01
N PHE A 72 -8.59 8.39 -5.45
CA PHE A 72 -8.35 7.40 -4.40
C PHE A 72 -9.23 7.70 -3.18
N SER A 73 -9.85 6.66 -2.64
CA SER A 73 -10.77 6.78 -1.51
C SER A 73 -10.18 6.23 -0.22
N ASP A 74 -9.28 5.26 -0.33
CA ASP A 74 -8.61 4.66 0.81
C ASP A 74 -7.27 4.03 0.41
N GLY A 75 -6.63 3.35 1.34
CA GLY A 75 -5.34 2.70 1.18
C GLY A 75 -4.70 2.43 2.53
N SER A 76 -3.38 2.28 2.54
CA SER A 76 -2.63 1.94 3.75
C SER A 76 -1.75 3.09 4.21
N PHE A 77 -1.83 3.43 5.49
CA PHE A 77 -0.96 4.40 6.14
C PHE A 77 -0.16 3.74 7.25
N VAL A 78 1.17 3.90 7.19
CA VAL A 78 2.11 3.37 8.18
C VAL A 78 3.06 4.48 8.62
N TYR A 79 3.18 4.65 9.94
CA TYR A 79 4.20 5.50 10.54
C TYR A 79 4.91 4.75 11.66
N ILE A 80 6.23 4.66 11.57
CA ILE A 80 7.08 4.06 12.59
C ILE A 80 7.84 5.19 13.30
N PRO A 81 7.63 5.39 14.61
CA PRO A 81 8.24 6.49 15.35
C PRO A 81 9.76 6.32 15.49
N PRO A 82 10.49 7.40 15.87
CA PRO A 82 11.94 7.37 16.01
C PRO A 82 12.44 6.23 16.90
N GLY A 83 13.54 5.58 16.51
CA GLY A 83 14.21 4.52 17.25
C GLY A 83 13.41 3.22 17.40
N THR A 84 12.27 3.11 16.78
CA THR A 84 11.37 1.96 16.94
C THR A 84 11.60 0.92 15.85
N ARG A 85 11.79 -0.33 16.29
CA ARG A 85 11.78 -1.48 15.41
C ARG A 85 10.41 -2.14 15.44
N CYS A 86 9.71 -2.17 14.30
CA CYS A 86 8.43 -2.87 14.21
C CYS A 86 8.62 -4.36 14.53
N PRO A 87 7.91 -4.91 15.54
CA PRO A 87 8.17 -6.25 16.06
C PRO A 87 7.62 -7.36 15.17
N MET A 88 6.83 -7.03 14.17
CA MET A 88 6.21 -7.97 13.25
C MET A 88 6.18 -7.42 11.85
N GLU A 89 5.97 -8.28 10.86
CA GLU A 89 5.70 -7.85 9.49
C GLU A 89 4.31 -7.23 9.42
N LEU A 90 4.21 -6.10 8.74
CA LEU A 90 2.93 -5.49 8.40
C LEU A 90 2.53 -5.96 7.00
N SER A 91 1.25 -6.23 6.79
CA SER A 91 0.77 -6.63 5.48
C SER A 91 -0.58 -6.00 5.17
N THR A 92 -0.72 -5.50 3.94
CA THR A 92 -2.02 -5.08 3.41
C THR A 92 -2.39 -5.94 2.22
N TYR A 93 -3.62 -6.42 2.21
CA TYR A 93 -4.17 -7.21 1.12
C TYR A 93 -5.29 -6.43 0.43
N PHE A 94 -5.05 -6.07 -0.83
CA PHE A 94 -6.00 -5.38 -1.69
C PHE A 94 -6.70 -6.35 -2.63
N ARG A 95 -8.01 -6.25 -2.73
CA ARG A 95 -8.80 -7.08 -3.62
C ARG A 95 -9.90 -6.28 -4.32
N ILE A 96 -9.91 -6.34 -5.64
CA ILE A 96 -11.01 -5.83 -6.47
C ILE A 96 -12.08 -6.92 -6.52
N ASN A 97 -13.29 -6.64 -6.02
CA ASN A 97 -14.42 -7.57 -6.09
C ASN A 97 -15.56 -7.07 -6.96
N ALA A 98 -15.77 -5.75 -7.02
CA ALA A 98 -16.84 -5.16 -7.81
C ALA A 98 -16.58 -5.25 -9.31
N SER A 99 -17.63 -5.43 -10.11
CA SER A 99 -17.58 -5.37 -11.56
C SER A 99 -17.70 -3.92 -12.05
N ASN A 100 -17.22 -3.65 -13.27
CA ASN A 100 -17.24 -2.32 -13.90
C ASN A 100 -16.61 -1.21 -13.04
N THR A 101 -15.58 -1.56 -12.25
CA THR A 101 -14.88 -0.61 -11.37
C THR A 101 -13.38 -0.66 -11.62
N GLY A 102 -12.71 0.45 -11.33
CA GLY A 102 -11.26 0.48 -11.14
C GLY A 102 -10.91 0.45 -9.66
N GLN A 103 -9.68 0.08 -9.33
CA GLN A 103 -9.13 0.21 -7.99
C GLN A 103 -8.02 1.26 -7.97
N PHE A 104 -8.18 2.20 -7.04
CA PHE A 104 -7.30 3.35 -6.88
C PHE A 104 -6.93 3.49 -5.41
N GLU A 105 -5.96 2.71 -4.97
CA GLU A 105 -5.45 2.80 -3.61
C GLU A 105 -4.16 3.60 -3.52
N ARG A 106 -3.86 4.10 -2.32
CA ARG A 106 -2.61 4.79 -2.02
C ARG A 106 -1.98 4.25 -0.75
N THR A 107 -0.72 3.85 -0.83
CA THR A 107 0.07 3.40 0.31
C THR A 107 1.11 4.44 0.65
N LEU A 108 1.18 4.87 1.91
CA LEU A 108 2.22 5.75 2.43
C LEU A 108 2.87 5.12 3.65
N ILE A 109 4.18 4.87 3.56
CA ILE A 109 4.99 4.32 4.66
C ILE A 109 6.08 5.31 5.03
N VAL A 110 6.09 5.72 6.28
CA VAL A 110 7.10 6.62 6.84
C VAL A 110 7.84 5.93 7.97
N ALA A 111 9.14 5.72 7.81
CA ALA A 111 10.03 5.29 8.88
C ALA A 111 10.83 6.50 9.38
N ALA A 112 10.58 6.91 10.63
CA ALA A 112 11.28 8.01 11.29
C ALA A 112 12.73 7.63 11.62
N GLU A 113 13.51 8.55 12.17
CA GLU A 113 14.92 8.35 12.47
C GLU A 113 15.18 7.05 13.24
N GLY A 114 16.09 6.20 12.75
CA GLY A 114 16.47 4.92 13.36
C GLY A 114 15.37 3.85 13.34
N ALA A 115 14.25 4.09 12.65
CA ALA A 115 13.15 3.15 12.62
C ALA A 115 13.38 1.99 11.65
N TYR A 116 12.68 0.89 11.88
CA TYR A 116 12.69 -0.28 11.01
C TYR A 116 11.28 -0.83 10.80
N VAL A 117 10.95 -1.14 9.56
CA VAL A 117 9.71 -1.84 9.21
C VAL A 117 9.92 -2.81 8.04
N SER A 118 9.23 -3.96 8.11
CA SER A 118 9.00 -4.86 6.97
C SER A 118 7.53 -4.83 6.61
N TYR A 119 7.22 -4.63 5.33
CA TYR A 119 5.86 -4.48 4.83
C TYR A 119 5.66 -5.30 3.55
N LEU A 120 4.57 -6.05 3.51
CA LEU A 120 4.15 -6.85 2.36
C LEU A 120 2.80 -6.35 1.84
N GLU A 121 2.74 -6.05 0.56
CA GLU A 121 1.50 -5.69 -0.14
C GLU A 121 1.08 -6.82 -1.07
N GLY A 122 -0.16 -7.27 -0.93
CA GLY A 122 -0.77 -8.25 -1.82
C GLY A 122 -1.93 -7.64 -2.59
N CYS A 123 -1.96 -7.81 -3.92
CA CYS A 123 -3.04 -7.32 -4.76
C CYS A 123 -3.57 -8.44 -5.66
N THR A 124 -4.89 -8.61 -5.70
CA THR A 124 -5.54 -9.59 -6.56
C THR A 124 -6.89 -9.09 -7.09
N ALA A 125 -7.34 -9.68 -8.18
CA ALA A 125 -8.70 -9.52 -8.71
C ALA A 125 -9.24 -10.88 -9.19
N PRO A 126 -10.57 -11.11 -9.14
CA PRO A 126 -11.18 -12.27 -9.76
C PRO A 126 -11.11 -12.16 -11.29
N GLN A 127 -11.11 -13.29 -11.97
CA GLN A 127 -11.27 -13.36 -13.42
C GLN A 127 -12.70 -12.95 -13.81
N ARG A 128 -12.81 -12.05 -14.78
CA ARG A 128 -14.09 -11.55 -15.30
C ARG A 128 -14.02 -11.35 -16.80
N ASP A 129 -15.18 -11.22 -17.45
CA ASP A 129 -15.30 -10.96 -18.90
C ASP A 129 -15.18 -9.46 -19.25
N GLU A 130 -14.70 -8.65 -18.34
CA GLU A 130 -14.50 -7.21 -18.50
C GLU A 130 -13.11 -6.78 -18.05
N ASN A 131 -12.52 -5.85 -18.76
CA ASN A 131 -11.24 -5.28 -18.38
C ASN A 131 -11.41 -4.36 -17.18
N GLN A 132 -10.47 -4.39 -16.24
CA GLN A 132 -10.46 -3.55 -15.06
C GLN A 132 -9.15 -2.77 -14.95
N LEU A 133 -9.24 -1.53 -14.47
CA LEU A 133 -8.09 -0.68 -14.24
C LEU A 133 -7.65 -0.77 -12.77
N HIS A 134 -6.40 -1.09 -12.55
CA HIS A 134 -5.71 -0.91 -11.27
C HIS A 134 -4.69 0.21 -11.43
N ALA A 135 -4.88 1.31 -10.72
CA ALA A 135 -3.95 2.44 -10.73
C ALA A 135 -3.63 2.88 -9.29
N ALA A 136 -2.58 2.30 -8.74
CA ALA A 136 -2.16 2.53 -7.37
C ALA A 136 -0.94 3.46 -7.28
N VAL A 137 -0.76 4.07 -6.11
CA VAL A 137 0.44 4.85 -5.78
C VAL A 137 1.01 4.38 -4.46
N VAL A 138 2.33 4.13 -4.43
CA VAL A 138 3.07 3.81 -3.21
C VAL A 138 4.19 4.82 -2.99
N GLU A 139 4.19 5.41 -1.81
CA GLU A 139 5.20 6.37 -1.35
C GLU A 139 5.90 5.83 -0.10
N LEU A 140 7.22 5.68 -0.16
CA LEU A 140 8.05 5.27 0.97
C LEU A 140 8.99 6.40 1.36
N VAL A 141 9.05 6.75 2.64
CA VAL A 141 9.94 7.79 3.18
C VAL A 141 10.78 7.21 4.30
N ALA A 142 12.09 7.11 4.09
CA ALA A 142 13.04 6.70 5.12
C ALA A 142 13.88 7.91 5.58
N LEU A 143 13.78 8.25 6.88
CA LEU A 143 14.56 9.32 7.50
C LEU A 143 15.94 8.81 7.95
N ASP A 144 16.71 9.59 8.70
CA ASP A 144 18.07 9.24 9.10
C ASP A 144 18.14 7.85 9.76
N ASN A 145 19.07 7.00 9.32
CA ASN A 145 19.29 5.64 9.82
C ASN A 145 18.06 4.70 9.76
N ALA A 146 16.99 5.09 9.06
CA ALA A 146 15.79 4.28 8.95
C ALA A 146 15.93 3.19 7.88
N THR A 147 15.22 2.10 8.08
CA THR A 147 15.17 1.00 7.10
C THR A 147 13.73 0.58 6.82
N ILE A 148 13.35 0.59 5.55
CA ILE A 148 12.08 0.04 5.06
C ILE A 148 12.40 -1.17 4.17
N LYS A 149 11.85 -2.33 4.49
CA LYS A 149 11.74 -3.47 3.58
C LYS A 149 10.33 -3.49 3.03
N TYR A 150 10.20 -3.21 1.74
CA TYR A 150 8.92 -3.25 1.05
C TYR A 150 8.89 -4.42 0.06
N SER A 151 7.89 -5.25 0.19
CA SER A 151 7.64 -6.35 -0.73
C SER A 151 6.23 -6.25 -1.31
N THR A 152 6.03 -6.61 -2.57
CA THR A 152 4.70 -6.68 -3.18
C THR A 152 4.56 -7.93 -4.02
N VAL A 153 3.39 -8.54 -3.94
CA VAL A 153 2.95 -9.64 -4.81
C VAL A 153 1.64 -9.24 -5.46
N GLN A 154 1.68 -9.06 -6.77
CA GLN A 154 0.50 -8.75 -7.57
C GLN A 154 0.20 -9.94 -8.48
N ASN A 155 -0.95 -10.55 -8.26
CA ASN A 155 -1.40 -11.72 -9.02
C ASN A 155 -2.72 -11.37 -9.73
N TRP A 156 -2.60 -11.10 -11.01
CA TRP A 156 -3.67 -10.61 -11.86
C TRP A 156 -4.14 -11.67 -12.86
N TYR A 157 -5.09 -11.30 -13.70
CA TYR A 157 -5.60 -12.10 -14.81
C TYR A 157 -5.31 -11.36 -16.14
N PRO A 158 -4.68 -12.04 -17.13
CA PRO A 158 -4.28 -11.38 -18.38
C PRO A 158 -5.42 -11.19 -19.39
N GLY A 159 -6.56 -11.76 -19.16
CA GLY A 159 -7.65 -11.92 -20.12
C GLY A 159 -7.75 -13.34 -20.67
N ASP A 160 -8.82 -13.62 -21.42
CA ASP A 160 -9.00 -14.87 -22.12
C ASP A 160 -8.14 -14.94 -23.41
N ALA A 161 -8.33 -15.99 -24.23
CA ALA A 161 -7.59 -16.19 -25.47
C ALA A 161 -7.84 -15.07 -26.50
N GLU A 162 -8.95 -14.37 -26.40
CA GLU A 162 -9.34 -13.23 -27.23
C GLU A 162 -8.88 -11.89 -26.62
N GLY A 163 -8.19 -11.91 -25.46
CA GLY A 163 -7.70 -10.74 -24.75
C GLY A 163 -8.77 -9.98 -23.96
N LYS A 164 -9.90 -10.62 -23.66
CA LYS A 164 -11.01 -10.02 -22.92
C LYS A 164 -10.89 -10.26 -21.41
N GLY A 165 -11.23 -9.28 -20.61
CA GLY A 165 -11.35 -9.43 -19.14
C GLY A 165 -10.07 -9.28 -18.36
N GLY A 166 -8.97 -8.85 -18.96
CA GLY A 166 -7.67 -8.68 -18.29
C GLY A 166 -7.56 -7.41 -17.46
N ILE A 167 -6.62 -7.43 -16.53
CA ILE A 167 -6.30 -6.29 -15.66
C ILE A 167 -5.29 -5.37 -16.34
N TYR A 168 -5.60 -4.09 -16.39
CA TYR A 168 -4.66 -3.01 -16.75
C TYR A 168 -4.02 -2.47 -15.47
N ASN A 169 -2.76 -2.80 -15.27
CA ASN A 169 -2.05 -2.54 -14.02
C ASN A 169 -1.04 -1.40 -14.17
N PHE A 170 -1.43 -0.21 -13.75
CA PHE A 170 -0.58 0.99 -13.79
C PHE A 170 -0.28 1.48 -12.39
N VAL A 171 0.89 1.12 -11.85
CA VAL A 171 1.27 1.45 -10.48
C VAL A 171 2.51 2.34 -10.47
N THR A 172 2.44 3.43 -9.71
CA THR A 172 3.57 4.29 -9.44
C THR A 172 4.07 4.06 -8.03
N LYS A 173 5.23 3.41 -7.88
CA LYS A 173 5.85 3.12 -6.60
C LYS A 173 7.19 3.83 -6.50
N ARG A 174 7.40 4.64 -5.45
CA ARG A 174 8.66 5.33 -5.23
C ARG A 174 9.07 5.34 -3.77
N GLY A 175 10.39 5.24 -3.57
CA GLY A 175 11.02 5.37 -2.26
C GLY A 175 11.96 6.55 -2.21
N LEU A 176 11.88 7.34 -1.15
CA LEU A 176 12.77 8.45 -0.84
C LEU A 176 13.63 8.10 0.37
N CYS A 177 14.90 7.80 0.13
CA CYS A 177 15.93 7.78 1.17
C CYS A 177 16.30 9.23 1.51
N LYS A 178 15.52 9.85 2.38
CA LYS A 178 15.63 11.28 2.70
C LYS A 178 16.73 11.56 3.71
N GLY A 179 16.98 10.60 4.59
CA GLY A 179 17.96 10.73 5.67
C GLY A 179 19.31 10.08 5.35
N ARG A 180 20.35 10.46 6.12
CA ARG A 180 21.66 9.83 6.06
C ARG A 180 21.54 8.37 6.51
N ASP A 181 22.29 7.46 5.84
CA ASP A 181 22.31 6.02 6.12
C ASP A 181 20.94 5.33 6.09
N SER A 182 19.94 5.98 5.49
CA SER A 182 18.63 5.40 5.29
C SER A 182 18.65 4.35 4.17
N LYS A 183 17.78 3.33 4.29
CA LYS A 183 17.73 2.20 3.36
C LYS A 183 16.31 1.84 3.01
N ILE A 184 16.04 1.63 1.72
CA ILE A 184 14.81 1.04 1.22
C ILE A 184 15.17 -0.19 0.40
N SER A 185 14.73 -1.37 0.86
CA SER A 185 14.85 -2.62 0.14
C SER A 185 13.53 -2.88 -0.58
N TRP A 186 13.61 -3.26 -1.85
CA TRP A 186 12.45 -3.42 -2.71
C TRP A 186 12.39 -4.82 -3.33
N THR A 187 11.28 -5.54 -3.12
CA THR A 187 10.99 -6.81 -3.79
C THR A 187 9.63 -6.72 -4.46
N GLN A 188 9.56 -6.98 -5.75
CA GLN A 188 8.33 -6.89 -6.52
C GLN A 188 8.14 -8.14 -7.37
N VAL A 189 6.98 -8.78 -7.22
CA VAL A 189 6.54 -9.89 -8.06
C VAL A 189 5.19 -9.51 -8.65
N GLU A 190 5.13 -9.45 -9.97
CA GLU A 190 3.90 -9.14 -10.70
C GLU A 190 3.68 -10.20 -11.78
N THR A 191 2.47 -10.73 -11.84
CA THR A 191 2.10 -11.76 -12.80
C THR A 191 0.68 -11.52 -13.34
N GLY A 192 0.45 -11.91 -14.57
CA GLY A 192 -0.87 -12.10 -15.14
C GLY A 192 -1.65 -10.85 -15.54
N SER A 193 -1.08 -9.64 -15.51
CA SER A 193 -1.76 -8.47 -16.06
C SER A 193 -1.83 -8.51 -17.60
N ALA A 194 -2.89 -7.93 -18.18
CA ALA A 194 -2.98 -7.73 -19.62
C ALA A 194 -2.01 -6.65 -20.10
N ILE A 195 -1.85 -5.60 -19.29
CA ILE A 195 -0.90 -4.49 -19.50
C ILE A 195 -0.30 -4.11 -18.15
N THR A 196 1.00 -3.91 -18.11
CA THR A 196 1.75 -3.42 -16.94
C THR A 196 2.74 -2.36 -17.39
#